data_d4206c38151273dbf88e56b437432bb1
#
_entry.id   d4206c38151273dbf88e56b437432bb1
#
_cell.length_a   1.000
_cell.length_b   1.000
_cell.length_c   1.000
_cell.angle_alpha   90.00
_cell.angle_beta   90.00
_cell.angle_gamma   90.00
#
_symmetry.space_group_name_H-M   'P 1'
#
loop_
_entity.id
_entity.type
_entity.pdbx_description
1 polymer ?
#
loop_
_entity_poly.entity_id
_entity_poly.type
_entity_poly.pdbx_seq_one_letter_code
_entity_poly.pdbx_strand_id
1 'polypeptide(L)'
;VRKLVFSLFFVATTLAYAATGVDQEVLSQIPQRMKSFIDRQTVAGAVTLVAHGNDIVEFDAAGMADVEAGHAMQKDTIFQIMSMTKPFTAAGIMMLAEQGKLALRDPVEQYLPEFHGLRVATTAGPDSARLSIPNHAITIRDLLTHTSGMQDYPGPPAIHDYPQTMNVPLDEVVRQLAKQPLLFQPGTQWSYSSPGIEILGRIIEVCSGEKYEDYITEHILQPLGMKDSFFYPPQDKIGRIAMVYAGKDGKLVRAPASILGGDPAKHRQGSVFPAPGWGLYSTAEDLLHFYRMMLGNGVYEGHRYLSPFSVHLMTKRQTTGILPVGWMRGSDYGLAWEVVTDPLGELAGHTIGTYGHGGAFGTQGWIDPNNDLISILLIQRSDEGAQSMTNVFLNMAESSISK
;
A
#
# COMPACT_ATOMS: atom_id res chain seq x y z
N VAL A 1 -36.69 53.68 47.41
CA VAL A 1 -36.87 53.07 46.10
C VAL A 1 -35.51 52.57 45.66
N ARG A 2 -35.20 51.25 45.89
CA ARG A 2 -33.97 50.57 45.40
C ARG A 2 -34.30 49.97 44.05
N LYS A 3 -33.58 50.39 43.02
CA LYS A 3 -33.60 49.73 41.69
C LYS A 3 -32.64 48.54 41.72
N LEU A 4 -33.16 47.29 41.61
CA LEU A 4 -32.35 46.10 41.27
C LEU A 4 -32.01 46.14 39.77
N VAL A 5 -30.70 46.17 39.47
CA VAL A 5 -30.21 45.93 38.10
C VAL A 5 -29.87 44.45 38.01
N PHE A 6 -30.65 43.70 37.22
CA PHE A 6 -30.33 42.33 36.83
C PHE A 6 -29.38 42.41 35.65
N SER A 7 -28.10 42.07 35.87
CA SER A 7 -27.16 41.80 34.78
C SER A 7 -27.35 40.37 34.29
N LEU A 8 -27.94 40.21 33.10
CA LEU A 8 -27.90 38.95 32.37
C LEU A 8 -26.48 38.73 31.86
N PHE A 9 -25.77 37.81 32.44
CA PHE A 9 -24.56 37.21 31.81
C PHE A 9 -25.03 36.26 30.71
N PHE A 10 -24.98 36.69 29.47
CA PHE A 10 -25.02 35.83 28.29
C PHE A 10 -23.63 35.15 28.20
N VAL A 11 -23.54 33.87 28.62
CA VAL A 11 -22.41 33.01 28.31
C VAL A 11 -22.58 32.66 26.83
N ALA A 12 -21.90 33.39 25.98
CA ALA A 12 -21.71 32.99 24.58
C ALA A 12 -20.73 31.82 24.57
N THR A 13 -21.23 30.59 24.60
CA THR A 13 -20.51 29.43 24.11
C THR A 13 -20.44 29.59 22.59
N THR A 14 -19.49 30.36 22.12
CA THR A 14 -19.05 30.28 20.72
C THR A 14 -18.42 28.92 20.53
N LEU A 15 -19.18 28.00 19.93
CA LEU A 15 -18.64 26.83 19.30
C LEU A 15 -17.52 27.28 18.36
N ALA A 16 -16.29 26.93 18.71
CA ALA A 16 -15.13 27.01 17.81
C ALA A 16 -15.29 25.92 16.71
N TYR A 17 -16.24 26.13 15.80
CA TYR A 17 -16.67 25.16 14.78
C TYR A 17 -16.32 25.64 13.38
N ALA A 18 -15.15 26.19 13.14
CA ALA A 18 -14.84 26.62 11.79
C ALA A 18 -13.35 26.84 11.47
N ALA A 19 -12.42 26.04 11.96
CA ALA A 19 -11.00 26.22 11.56
C ALA A 19 -10.37 25.00 10.84
N THR A 20 -10.92 23.80 10.95
CA THR A 20 -10.22 22.60 10.44
C THR A 20 -10.87 21.96 9.22
N GLY A 21 -12.07 22.34 8.79
CA GLY A 21 -12.78 21.71 7.67
C GLY A 21 -13.23 20.25 7.94
N VAL A 22 -13.14 19.81 9.21
CA VAL A 22 -13.50 18.46 9.64
C VAL A 22 -14.47 18.47 10.82
N ASP A 23 -15.34 17.47 10.88
CA ASP A 23 -16.27 17.23 11.99
C ASP A 23 -15.57 16.46 13.11
N GLN A 24 -15.25 17.18 14.18
CA GLN A 24 -14.57 16.61 15.36
C GLN A 24 -15.45 15.60 16.12
N GLU A 25 -16.76 15.69 16.03
CA GLU A 25 -17.66 14.71 16.66
C GLU A 25 -17.52 13.35 15.98
N VAL A 26 -17.48 13.30 14.65
CA VAL A 26 -17.25 12.06 13.89
C VAL A 26 -15.87 11.50 14.18
N LEU A 27 -14.80 12.32 14.10
CA LEU A 27 -13.42 11.90 14.35
C LEU A 27 -13.26 11.31 15.76
N SER A 28 -13.85 11.93 16.79
CA SER A 28 -13.73 11.48 18.18
C SER A 28 -14.35 10.11 18.44
N GLN A 29 -15.23 9.63 17.56
CA GLN A 29 -15.86 8.32 17.65
C GLN A 29 -15.01 7.19 17.03
N ILE A 30 -14.02 7.52 16.18
CA ILE A 30 -13.17 6.52 15.52
C ILE A 30 -12.50 5.58 16.52
N PRO A 31 -11.80 6.05 17.58
CA PRO A 31 -11.13 5.18 18.53
C PRO A 31 -12.08 4.18 19.20
N GLN A 32 -13.25 4.64 19.67
CA GLN A 32 -14.22 3.76 20.30
C GLN A 32 -14.79 2.74 19.31
N ARG A 33 -15.03 3.15 18.06
CA ARG A 33 -15.52 2.26 17.02
C ARG A 33 -14.49 1.19 16.66
N MET A 34 -13.21 1.55 16.53
CA MET A 34 -12.13 0.61 16.28
C MET A 34 -11.96 -0.35 17.47
N LYS A 35 -12.02 0.16 18.71
CA LYS A 35 -12.00 -0.68 19.90
C LYS A 35 -13.13 -1.73 19.89
N SER A 36 -14.31 -1.42 19.39
CA SER A 36 -15.40 -2.39 19.30
C SER A 36 -15.10 -3.60 18.39
N PHE A 37 -14.23 -3.46 17.39
CA PHE A 37 -13.75 -4.58 16.57
C PHE A 37 -12.70 -5.41 17.31
N ILE A 38 -11.83 -4.75 18.09
CA ILE A 38 -10.83 -5.43 18.93
C ILE A 38 -11.52 -6.26 20.01
N ASP A 39 -12.51 -5.69 20.70
CA ASP A 39 -13.29 -6.37 21.75
C ASP A 39 -14.03 -7.62 21.23
N ARG A 40 -14.39 -7.63 19.93
CA ARG A 40 -14.98 -8.80 19.25
C ARG A 40 -13.93 -9.74 18.63
N GLN A 41 -12.66 -9.53 18.90
CA GLN A 41 -11.55 -10.31 18.34
C GLN A 41 -11.53 -10.30 16.79
N THR A 42 -11.99 -9.21 16.16
CA THR A 42 -11.82 -9.02 14.72
C THR A 42 -10.34 -8.82 14.39
N VAL A 43 -9.62 -8.04 15.18
CA VAL A 43 -8.16 -7.84 15.11
C VAL A 43 -7.56 -7.83 16.52
N ALA A 44 -6.27 -8.07 16.68
CA ALA A 44 -5.58 -7.96 17.96
C ALA A 44 -5.44 -6.51 18.42
N GLY A 45 -5.16 -5.63 17.49
CA GLY A 45 -5.03 -4.20 17.71
C GLY A 45 -4.96 -3.44 16.39
N ALA A 46 -5.01 -2.13 16.47
CA ALA A 46 -4.98 -1.23 15.32
C ALA A 46 -4.30 0.09 15.67
N VAL A 47 -3.72 0.71 14.64
CA VAL A 47 -3.34 2.12 14.64
C VAL A 47 -4.14 2.81 13.55
N THR A 48 -4.80 3.93 13.89
CA THR A 48 -5.53 4.78 12.95
C THR A 48 -4.87 6.15 12.90
N LEU A 49 -4.83 6.76 11.70
CA LEU A 49 -4.40 8.11 11.50
C LEU A 49 -5.24 8.76 10.41
N VAL A 50 -5.80 9.93 10.72
CA VAL A 50 -6.48 10.78 9.74
C VAL A 50 -5.77 12.14 9.74
N ALA A 51 -5.36 12.59 8.56
CA ALA A 51 -4.79 13.91 8.38
C ALA A 51 -5.61 14.69 7.34
N HIS A 52 -5.85 15.98 7.62
CA HIS A 52 -6.51 16.92 6.72
C HIS A 52 -5.61 18.12 6.52
N GLY A 53 -5.21 18.36 5.29
CA GLY A 53 -4.17 19.36 5.00
C GLY A 53 -2.87 19.03 5.74
N ASN A 54 -2.37 20.02 6.48
CA ASN A 54 -1.14 19.86 7.27
C ASN A 54 -1.34 19.31 8.68
N ASP A 55 -2.59 19.13 9.12
CA ASP A 55 -2.91 18.72 10.48
C ASP A 55 -3.18 17.23 10.57
N ILE A 56 -2.72 16.58 11.64
CA ILE A 56 -3.22 15.27 12.06
C ILE A 56 -4.46 15.54 12.90
N VAL A 57 -5.63 15.15 12.38
CA VAL A 57 -6.93 15.44 13.02
C VAL A 57 -7.45 14.26 13.85
N GLU A 58 -6.92 13.07 13.63
CA GLU A 58 -7.13 11.88 14.46
C GLU A 58 -5.85 11.02 14.42
N PHE A 59 -5.43 10.50 15.58
CA PHE A 59 -4.33 9.54 15.66
C PHE A 59 -4.49 8.72 16.93
N ASP A 60 -4.76 7.43 16.79
CA ASP A 60 -5.00 6.54 17.93
C ASP A 60 -4.33 5.17 17.76
N ALA A 61 -4.14 4.48 18.89
CA ALA A 61 -3.63 3.11 18.95
C ALA A 61 -4.43 2.33 19.98
N ALA A 62 -4.98 1.19 19.61
CA ALA A 62 -5.83 0.40 20.48
C ALA A 62 -5.52 -1.11 20.38
N GLY A 63 -5.69 -1.84 21.48
CA GLY A 63 -5.48 -3.28 21.56
C GLY A 63 -4.01 -3.67 21.75
N MET A 64 -3.63 -4.81 21.18
CA MET A 64 -2.34 -5.46 21.38
C MET A 64 -1.54 -5.53 20.09
N ALA A 65 -0.26 -5.20 20.15
CA ALA A 65 0.72 -5.47 19.09
C ALA A 65 1.16 -6.94 19.12
N ASP A 66 1.28 -7.52 20.31
CA ASP A 66 1.55 -8.95 20.52
C ASP A 66 0.73 -9.42 21.73
N VAL A 67 -0.28 -10.26 21.47
CA VAL A 67 -1.21 -10.76 22.51
C VAL A 67 -0.48 -11.68 23.48
N GLU A 68 0.36 -12.59 22.98
CA GLU A 68 1.03 -13.60 23.79
C GLU A 68 2.17 -12.99 24.64
N ALA A 69 2.85 -11.97 24.15
CA ALA A 69 3.85 -11.24 24.88
C ALA A 69 3.27 -10.15 25.81
N GLY A 70 1.98 -9.84 25.68
CA GLY A 70 1.33 -8.78 26.43
C GLY A 70 1.77 -7.38 26.02
N HIS A 71 2.25 -7.19 24.78
CA HIS A 71 2.67 -5.88 24.29
C HIS A 71 1.47 -5.11 23.76
N ALA A 72 1.17 -3.95 24.38
CA ALA A 72 0.11 -3.07 23.93
C ALA A 72 0.46 -2.42 22.58
N MET A 73 -0.57 -2.17 21.76
CA MET A 73 -0.43 -1.35 20.55
C MET A 73 -0.06 0.08 20.92
N GLN A 74 0.90 0.66 20.21
CA GLN A 74 1.35 2.04 20.37
C GLN A 74 1.27 2.78 19.03
N LYS A 75 1.20 4.10 19.04
CA LYS A 75 1.16 4.93 17.82
C LYS A 75 2.39 4.72 16.93
N ASP A 76 3.53 4.41 17.55
CA ASP A 76 4.80 4.12 16.88
C ASP A 76 5.04 2.62 16.63
N THR A 77 4.01 1.77 16.79
CA THR A 77 4.09 0.36 16.42
C THR A 77 4.40 0.23 14.92
N ILE A 78 5.30 -0.68 14.60
CA ILE A 78 5.76 -0.95 13.24
C ILE A 78 4.95 -2.10 12.65
N PHE A 79 4.54 -1.95 11.39
CA PHE A 79 3.72 -2.92 10.68
C PHE A 79 4.41 -3.39 9.40
N GLN A 80 4.31 -4.66 9.05
CA GLN A 80 4.60 -5.10 7.70
C GLN A 80 3.47 -4.63 6.79
N ILE A 81 3.73 -3.61 5.95
CA ILE A 81 2.67 -2.94 5.20
C ILE A 81 2.28 -3.66 3.90
N MET A 82 2.96 -4.77 3.60
CA MET A 82 2.68 -5.61 2.45
C MET A 82 2.60 -4.81 1.14
N SER A 83 1.54 -4.94 0.38
CA SER A 83 1.39 -4.33 -0.95
C SER A 83 1.38 -2.81 -0.96
N MET A 84 1.23 -2.13 0.20
CA MET A 84 1.48 -0.70 0.29
C MET A 84 2.96 -0.32 0.01
N THR A 85 3.85 -1.32 -0.16
CA THR A 85 5.22 -1.15 -0.68
C THR A 85 5.25 -0.72 -2.16
N LYS A 86 4.29 -1.16 -2.97
CA LYS A 86 4.28 -0.95 -4.44
C LYS A 86 4.36 0.51 -4.88
N PRO A 87 3.64 1.46 -4.23
CA PRO A 87 3.79 2.88 -4.49
C PRO A 87 5.21 3.42 -4.35
N PHE A 88 6.00 2.90 -3.40
CA PHE A 88 7.40 3.30 -3.23
C PHE A 88 8.27 2.82 -4.40
N THR A 89 8.05 1.59 -4.87
CA THR A 89 8.71 1.06 -6.07
C THR A 89 8.36 1.90 -7.30
N ALA A 90 7.08 2.25 -7.47
CA ALA A 90 6.65 3.12 -8.56
C ALA A 90 7.27 4.52 -8.48
N ALA A 91 7.37 5.11 -7.29
CA ALA A 91 8.05 6.38 -7.09
C ALA A 91 9.54 6.29 -7.50
N GLY A 92 10.24 5.21 -7.13
CA GLY A 92 11.62 4.95 -7.56
C GLY A 92 11.76 4.86 -9.09
N ILE A 93 10.86 4.15 -9.76
CA ILE A 93 10.80 4.11 -11.24
C ILE A 93 10.58 5.50 -11.83
N MET A 94 9.66 6.29 -11.26
CA MET A 94 9.38 7.63 -11.76
C MET A 94 10.55 8.61 -11.55
N MET A 95 11.28 8.48 -10.44
CA MET A 95 12.53 9.25 -10.22
C MET A 95 13.57 8.94 -11.28
N LEU A 96 13.75 7.67 -11.66
CA LEU A 96 14.67 7.27 -12.73
C LEU A 96 14.17 7.74 -14.10
N ALA A 97 12.87 7.76 -14.33
CA ALA A 97 12.27 8.30 -15.56
C ALA A 97 12.51 9.82 -15.68
N GLU A 98 12.36 10.58 -14.59
CA GLU A 98 12.66 12.01 -14.57
C GLU A 98 14.16 12.32 -14.82
N GLN A 99 15.04 11.38 -14.45
CA GLN A 99 16.48 11.45 -14.73
C GLN A 99 16.81 11.04 -16.18
N GLY A 100 15.82 10.61 -16.99
CA GLY A 100 16.04 10.15 -18.36
C GLY A 100 16.74 8.78 -18.45
N LYS A 101 16.81 8.00 -17.37
CA LYS A 101 17.45 6.68 -17.35
C LYS A 101 16.57 5.56 -17.92
N LEU A 102 15.27 5.78 -17.97
CA LEU A 102 14.27 4.88 -18.55
C LEU A 102 13.04 5.66 -19.01
N ALA A 103 12.20 5.01 -19.84
CA ALA A 103 10.87 5.50 -20.19
C ALA A 103 9.81 4.43 -19.91
N LEU A 104 8.59 4.84 -19.56
CA LEU A 104 7.51 3.90 -19.20
C LEU A 104 7.12 2.95 -20.35
N ARG A 105 7.40 3.33 -21.60
CA ARG A 105 7.13 2.50 -22.79
C ARG A 105 8.29 1.61 -23.20
N ASP A 106 9.41 1.72 -22.50
CA ASP A 106 10.56 0.87 -22.83
C ASP A 106 10.21 -0.59 -22.55
N PRO A 107 10.61 -1.51 -23.44
CA PRO A 107 10.46 -2.93 -23.20
C PRO A 107 11.37 -3.36 -22.04
N VAL A 108 10.87 -4.21 -21.18
CA VAL A 108 11.61 -4.76 -20.02
C VAL A 108 12.90 -5.44 -20.47
N GLU A 109 12.88 -6.14 -21.60
CA GLU A 109 14.05 -6.83 -22.17
C GLU A 109 15.21 -5.90 -22.53
N GLN A 110 14.99 -4.59 -22.65
CA GLN A 110 16.05 -3.60 -22.84
C GLN A 110 16.96 -3.50 -21.60
N TYR A 111 16.42 -3.69 -20.43
CA TYR A 111 17.12 -3.62 -19.14
C TYR A 111 17.46 -5.00 -18.59
N LEU A 112 16.63 -5.99 -18.89
CA LEU A 112 16.68 -7.36 -18.40
C LEU A 112 16.61 -8.33 -19.60
N PRO A 113 17.73 -8.64 -20.25
CA PRO A 113 17.77 -9.45 -21.48
C PRO A 113 17.15 -10.84 -21.33
N GLU A 114 17.05 -11.37 -20.10
CA GLU A 114 16.39 -12.64 -19.81
C GLU A 114 14.90 -12.65 -20.14
N PHE A 115 14.27 -11.49 -20.31
CA PHE A 115 12.86 -11.36 -20.75
C PHE A 115 12.70 -11.40 -22.27
N HIS A 116 13.79 -11.49 -23.02
CA HIS A 116 13.73 -11.63 -24.47
C HIS A 116 13.05 -12.94 -24.88
N GLY A 117 12.13 -12.85 -25.80
CA GLY A 117 11.46 -14.03 -26.35
C GLY A 117 10.40 -14.65 -25.44
N LEU A 118 9.87 -13.93 -24.45
CA LEU A 118 8.69 -14.35 -23.67
C LEU A 118 7.56 -14.84 -24.59
N ARG A 119 6.76 -15.75 -24.07
CA ARG A 119 5.59 -16.32 -24.77
C ARG A 119 4.33 -16.14 -23.91
N VAL A 120 3.20 -16.09 -24.57
CA VAL A 120 1.88 -16.08 -23.95
C VAL A 120 1.31 -17.50 -24.00
N ALA A 121 0.88 -18.01 -22.83
CA ALA A 121 0.17 -19.29 -22.76
C ALA A 121 -1.27 -19.09 -23.29
N THR A 122 -1.60 -19.80 -24.36
CA THR A 122 -2.97 -19.87 -24.87
C THR A 122 -3.55 -21.22 -24.52
N THR A 123 -4.70 -21.24 -23.85
CA THR A 123 -5.41 -22.50 -23.55
C THR A 123 -6.06 -23.02 -24.82
N ALA A 124 -5.53 -24.10 -25.36
CA ALA A 124 -6.15 -24.88 -26.42
C ALA A 124 -6.40 -26.31 -25.91
N GLY A 125 -7.43 -26.47 -25.05
CA GLY A 125 -7.84 -27.79 -24.54
C GLY A 125 -7.00 -28.32 -23.36
N PRO A 126 -7.46 -29.39 -22.69
CA PRO A 126 -6.89 -29.89 -21.44
C PRO A 126 -5.46 -30.46 -21.54
N ASP A 127 -4.94 -30.72 -22.73
CA ASP A 127 -3.67 -31.45 -22.88
C ASP A 127 -2.54 -30.72 -23.64
N SER A 128 -2.70 -29.45 -24.02
CA SER A 128 -1.61 -28.71 -24.70
C SER A 128 -1.72 -27.20 -24.55
N ALA A 129 -0.99 -26.63 -23.62
CA ALA A 129 -0.73 -25.18 -23.64
C ALA A 129 0.03 -24.83 -24.93
N ARG A 130 -0.61 -24.10 -25.84
CA ARG A 130 0.08 -23.51 -26.98
C ARG A 130 0.70 -22.19 -26.54
N LEU A 131 1.95 -21.98 -26.93
CA LEU A 131 2.66 -20.72 -26.69
C LEU A 131 2.56 -19.85 -27.95
N SER A 132 2.10 -18.62 -27.80
CA SER A 132 2.07 -17.61 -28.85
C SER A 132 3.07 -16.49 -28.61
N ILE A 133 3.39 -15.74 -29.66
CA ILE A 133 4.20 -14.54 -29.55
C ILE A 133 3.33 -13.43 -28.95
N PRO A 134 3.84 -12.65 -27.97
CA PRO A 134 3.14 -11.46 -27.48
C PRO A 134 2.89 -10.44 -28.59
N ASN A 135 1.80 -9.68 -28.49
CA ASN A 135 1.49 -8.56 -29.41
C ASN A 135 2.54 -7.44 -29.32
N HIS A 136 3.18 -7.27 -28.17
CA HIS A 136 4.38 -6.47 -27.94
C HIS A 136 5.18 -7.05 -26.76
N ALA A 137 6.47 -6.71 -26.67
CA ALA A 137 7.26 -7.03 -25.48
C ALA A 137 6.69 -6.29 -24.27
N ILE A 138 6.61 -6.95 -23.09
CA ILE A 138 6.13 -6.29 -21.88
C ILE A 138 6.93 -5.01 -21.59
N THR A 139 6.23 -3.95 -21.23
CA THR A 139 6.82 -2.64 -20.94
C THR A 139 6.86 -2.37 -19.43
N ILE A 140 7.66 -1.38 -19.01
CA ILE A 140 7.67 -0.88 -17.63
C ILE A 140 6.26 -0.45 -17.21
N ARG A 141 5.51 0.20 -18.11
CA ARG A 141 4.11 0.59 -17.85
C ARG A 141 3.21 -0.61 -17.63
N ASP A 142 3.31 -1.67 -18.43
CA ASP A 142 2.48 -2.87 -18.27
C ASP A 142 2.70 -3.52 -16.89
N LEU A 143 3.93 -3.49 -16.38
CA LEU A 143 4.24 -3.96 -15.02
C LEU A 143 3.60 -3.07 -13.95
N LEU A 144 3.76 -1.73 -14.06
CA LEU A 144 3.21 -0.75 -13.11
C LEU A 144 1.67 -0.76 -13.06
N THR A 145 1.01 -1.14 -14.16
CA THR A 145 -0.46 -1.15 -14.28
C THR A 145 -1.08 -2.53 -14.10
N HIS A 146 -0.29 -3.56 -13.84
CA HIS A 146 -0.74 -4.96 -13.77
C HIS A 146 -1.41 -5.47 -15.05
N THR A 147 -0.96 -4.99 -16.20
CA THR A 147 -1.45 -5.40 -17.53
C THR A 147 -0.42 -6.20 -18.32
N SER A 148 0.68 -6.60 -17.70
CA SER A 148 1.78 -7.33 -18.36
C SER A 148 1.46 -8.78 -18.73
N GLY A 149 0.47 -9.40 -18.06
CA GLY A 149 0.21 -10.83 -18.16
C GLY A 149 1.13 -11.68 -17.27
N MET A 150 2.00 -11.07 -16.47
CA MET A 150 2.76 -11.80 -15.46
C MET A 150 1.83 -12.37 -14.39
N GLN A 151 2.02 -13.65 -14.08
CA GLN A 151 1.20 -14.34 -13.07
C GLN A 151 1.53 -13.84 -11.66
N ASP A 152 0.51 -13.73 -10.78
CA ASP A 152 0.72 -13.43 -9.36
C ASP A 152 1.01 -14.72 -8.55
N TYR A 153 1.40 -14.56 -7.29
CA TYR A 153 1.54 -15.65 -6.33
C TYR A 153 0.15 -16.13 -5.84
N PRO A 154 -0.07 -17.44 -5.66
CA PRO A 154 0.79 -18.57 -5.97
C PRO A 154 0.80 -18.89 -7.48
N GLY A 155 2.00 -18.98 -8.05
CA GLY A 155 2.23 -19.43 -9.42
C GLY A 155 2.41 -20.94 -9.55
N PRO A 156 2.89 -21.43 -10.70
CA PRO A 156 3.27 -22.82 -10.89
C PRO A 156 4.25 -23.30 -9.80
N PRO A 157 4.35 -24.63 -9.54
CA PRO A 157 5.17 -25.18 -8.45
C PRO A 157 6.60 -24.65 -8.38
N ALA A 158 7.20 -24.29 -9.52
CA ALA A 158 8.54 -23.73 -9.58
C ALA A 158 8.67 -22.33 -8.94
N ILE A 159 7.57 -21.58 -8.78
CA ILE A 159 7.56 -20.24 -8.15
C ILE A 159 7.09 -20.32 -6.70
N HIS A 160 6.33 -21.34 -6.31
CA HIS A 160 5.80 -21.49 -4.96
C HIS A 160 6.87 -21.46 -3.86
N ASP A 161 8.07 -21.94 -4.14
CA ASP A 161 9.13 -22.03 -3.15
C ASP A 161 9.91 -20.72 -2.96
N TYR A 162 9.85 -19.77 -3.91
CA TYR A 162 10.62 -18.52 -3.85
C TYR A 162 10.20 -17.60 -2.71
N PRO A 163 8.91 -17.30 -2.51
CA PRO A 163 8.49 -16.45 -1.40
C PRO A 163 8.71 -17.09 -0.03
N GLN A 164 8.79 -18.43 0.04
CA GLN A 164 8.92 -19.14 1.30
C GLN A 164 10.35 -19.16 1.84
N THR A 165 11.35 -19.20 0.98
CA THR A 165 12.75 -19.26 1.41
C THR A 165 13.31 -17.91 1.81
N MET A 166 12.87 -16.80 1.17
CA MET A 166 13.33 -15.42 1.38
C MET A 166 14.84 -15.22 1.42
N ASN A 167 15.59 -16.23 0.97
CA ASN A 167 17.05 -16.27 0.98
C ASN A 167 17.65 -16.20 -0.43
N VAL A 168 16.86 -15.77 -1.39
CA VAL A 168 17.26 -15.66 -2.80
C VAL A 168 17.33 -14.19 -3.18
N PRO A 169 18.46 -13.71 -3.72
CA PRO A 169 18.59 -12.32 -4.17
C PRO A 169 17.57 -11.94 -5.25
N LEU A 170 17.23 -10.66 -5.33
CA LEU A 170 16.21 -10.15 -6.26
C LEU A 170 16.49 -10.51 -7.72
N ASP A 171 17.75 -10.42 -8.16
CA ASP A 171 18.15 -10.77 -9.53
C ASP A 171 17.90 -12.25 -9.86
N GLU A 172 18.07 -13.15 -8.89
CA GLU A 172 17.77 -14.57 -9.09
C GLU A 172 16.27 -14.83 -9.15
N VAL A 173 15.46 -14.19 -8.26
CA VAL A 173 14.00 -14.24 -8.34
C VAL A 173 13.54 -13.81 -9.73
N VAL A 174 14.02 -12.68 -10.22
CA VAL A 174 13.62 -12.11 -11.51
C VAL A 174 14.03 -13.00 -12.68
N ARG A 175 15.23 -13.63 -12.65
CA ARG A 175 15.61 -14.63 -13.65
C ARG A 175 14.69 -15.86 -13.69
N GLN A 176 14.10 -16.25 -12.54
CA GLN A 176 13.13 -17.33 -12.52
C GLN A 176 11.78 -16.88 -13.06
N LEU A 177 11.34 -15.67 -12.76
CA LEU A 177 10.12 -15.08 -13.30
C LEU A 177 10.15 -14.99 -14.83
N ALA A 178 11.32 -14.68 -15.42
CA ALA A 178 11.51 -14.63 -16.87
C ALA A 178 11.33 -15.96 -17.59
N LYS A 179 11.31 -17.10 -16.88
CA LYS A 179 11.07 -18.42 -17.46
C LYS A 179 9.58 -18.75 -17.59
N GLN A 180 8.71 -17.95 -17.00
CA GLN A 180 7.27 -18.19 -16.97
C GLN A 180 6.58 -17.57 -18.18
N PRO A 181 5.62 -18.26 -18.81
CA PRO A 181 4.82 -17.64 -19.84
C PRO A 181 3.86 -16.59 -19.26
N LEU A 182 3.51 -15.61 -20.07
CA LEU A 182 2.46 -14.67 -19.76
C LEU A 182 1.09 -15.35 -19.83
N LEU A 183 0.16 -14.95 -18.95
CA LEU A 183 -1.20 -15.49 -18.91
C LEU A 183 -2.10 -14.96 -20.03
N PHE A 184 -1.82 -13.75 -20.52
CA PHE A 184 -2.59 -13.08 -21.58
C PHE A 184 -1.68 -12.10 -22.35
N GLN A 185 -2.19 -11.60 -23.44
CA GLN A 185 -1.47 -10.61 -24.27
C GLN A 185 -1.26 -9.31 -23.49
N PRO A 186 -0.03 -8.79 -23.38
CA PRO A 186 0.25 -7.53 -22.68
C PRO A 186 -0.69 -6.41 -23.11
N GLY A 187 -1.18 -5.64 -22.15
CA GLY A 187 -2.10 -4.52 -22.35
C GLY A 187 -3.57 -4.89 -22.64
N THR A 188 -3.94 -6.17 -22.64
CA THR A 188 -5.31 -6.59 -23.00
C THR A 188 -6.22 -6.90 -21.81
N GLN A 189 -5.66 -7.25 -20.68
CA GLN A 189 -6.37 -7.58 -19.46
C GLN A 189 -5.64 -6.99 -18.26
N TRP A 190 -6.35 -6.86 -17.16
CA TRP A 190 -5.77 -6.54 -15.85
C TRP A 190 -5.74 -7.81 -14.99
N SER A 191 -4.59 -8.08 -14.41
CA SER A 191 -4.41 -9.11 -13.40
C SER A 191 -3.30 -8.71 -12.47
N TYR A 192 -3.64 -8.55 -11.20
CA TYR A 192 -2.69 -8.17 -10.17
C TYR A 192 -1.47 -9.09 -10.17
N SER A 193 -0.28 -8.51 -10.07
CA SER A 193 0.97 -9.26 -10.12
C SER A 193 2.04 -8.61 -9.25
N SER A 194 2.30 -9.18 -8.08
CA SER A 194 3.46 -8.81 -7.27
C SER A 194 4.78 -9.13 -8.00
N PRO A 195 4.93 -10.28 -8.71
CA PRO A 195 6.08 -10.54 -9.56
C PRO A 195 6.40 -9.43 -10.58
N GLY A 196 5.38 -8.78 -11.13
CA GLY A 196 5.59 -7.62 -12.00
C GLY A 196 6.32 -6.47 -11.30
N ILE A 197 6.05 -6.26 -10.02
CA ILE A 197 6.71 -5.22 -9.22
C ILE A 197 8.14 -5.66 -8.80
N GLU A 198 8.37 -6.96 -8.57
CA GLU A 198 9.73 -7.48 -8.33
C GLU A 198 10.65 -7.19 -9.53
N ILE A 199 10.13 -7.34 -10.75
CA ILE A 199 10.84 -7.00 -11.99
C ILE A 199 11.18 -5.50 -12.03
N LEU A 200 10.25 -4.62 -11.62
CA LEU A 200 10.50 -3.17 -11.52
C LEU A 200 11.59 -2.86 -10.49
N GLY A 201 11.61 -3.55 -9.36
CA GLY A 201 12.70 -3.42 -8.38
C GLY A 201 14.07 -3.76 -9.00
N ARG A 202 14.14 -4.82 -9.80
CA ARG A 202 15.38 -5.17 -10.51
C ARG A 202 15.76 -4.13 -11.58
N ILE A 203 14.81 -3.53 -12.27
CA ILE A 203 15.07 -2.42 -13.20
C ILE A 203 15.65 -1.21 -12.45
N ILE A 204 15.15 -0.92 -11.24
CA ILE A 204 15.75 0.12 -10.38
C ILE A 204 17.22 -0.19 -10.14
N GLU A 205 17.57 -1.43 -9.77
CA GLU A 205 18.98 -1.81 -9.54
C GLU A 205 19.86 -1.63 -10.81
N VAL A 206 19.35 -2.06 -11.96
CA VAL A 206 20.10 -1.94 -13.23
C VAL A 206 20.31 -0.48 -13.65
N CYS A 207 19.28 0.37 -13.48
CA CYS A 207 19.32 1.77 -13.92
C CYS A 207 20.05 2.68 -12.92
N SER A 208 20.02 2.38 -11.64
CA SER A 208 20.71 3.17 -10.60
C SER A 208 22.14 2.72 -10.38
N GLY A 209 22.41 1.42 -10.46
CA GLY A 209 23.64 0.79 -10.01
C GLY A 209 23.64 0.47 -8.51
N GLU A 210 22.55 0.72 -7.80
CA GLU A 210 22.37 0.51 -6.36
C GLU A 210 21.50 -0.72 -6.12
N LYS A 211 21.57 -1.35 -4.95
CA LYS A 211 20.57 -2.35 -4.56
C LYS A 211 19.20 -1.69 -4.40
N TYR A 212 18.15 -2.43 -4.67
CA TYR A 212 16.77 -1.89 -4.59
C TYR A 212 16.45 -1.28 -3.23
N GLU A 213 16.73 -2.02 -2.14
CA GLU A 213 16.46 -1.55 -0.77
C GLU A 213 17.29 -0.32 -0.39
N ASP A 214 18.53 -0.23 -0.86
CA ASP A 214 19.39 0.92 -0.62
C ASP A 214 18.86 2.14 -1.39
N TYR A 215 18.51 1.95 -2.68
CA TYR A 215 17.96 3.03 -3.52
C TYR A 215 16.68 3.62 -2.90
N ILE A 216 15.71 2.79 -2.52
CA ILE A 216 14.46 3.28 -1.91
C ILE A 216 14.75 3.96 -0.57
N THR A 217 15.66 3.41 0.23
CA THR A 217 16.03 3.99 1.52
C THR A 217 16.70 5.35 1.37
N GLU A 218 17.68 5.48 0.48
CA GLU A 218 18.49 6.70 0.33
C GLU A 218 17.76 7.81 -0.43
N HIS A 219 16.90 7.44 -1.40
CA HIS A 219 16.24 8.44 -2.24
C HIS A 219 14.79 8.77 -1.83
N ILE A 220 14.15 7.93 -0.99
CA ILE A 220 12.75 8.14 -0.57
C ILE A 220 12.64 8.14 0.95
N LEU A 221 12.98 7.04 1.64
CA LEU A 221 12.66 6.89 3.06
C LEU A 221 13.42 7.90 3.93
N GLN A 222 14.73 7.97 3.80
CA GLN A 222 15.57 8.88 4.59
C GLN A 222 15.27 10.36 4.29
N PRO A 223 15.20 10.81 3.03
CA PRO A 223 14.90 12.20 2.72
C PRO A 223 13.52 12.65 3.21
N LEU A 224 12.53 11.75 3.22
CA LEU A 224 11.20 12.02 3.77
C LEU A 224 11.15 11.91 5.31
N GLY A 225 12.24 11.55 5.98
CA GLY A 225 12.28 11.41 7.43
C GLY A 225 11.59 10.15 7.97
N MET A 226 11.40 9.12 7.16
CA MET A 226 10.73 7.86 7.52
C MET A 226 11.69 6.94 8.30
N LYS A 227 11.90 7.23 9.57
CA LYS A 227 12.93 6.64 10.44
C LYS A 227 12.65 5.21 10.90
N ASP A 228 11.41 4.81 10.87
CA ASP A 228 10.91 3.50 11.28
C ASP A 228 10.41 2.68 10.08
N SER A 229 10.97 2.98 8.88
CA SER A 229 10.64 2.31 7.63
C SER A 229 11.87 1.59 7.06
N PHE A 230 11.75 0.30 6.80
CA PHE A 230 12.87 -0.55 6.33
C PHE A 230 12.39 -1.85 5.69
N PHE A 231 13.21 -2.45 4.84
CA PHE A 231 12.95 -3.77 4.25
C PHE A 231 13.39 -4.92 5.17
N TYR A 232 14.42 -4.68 5.97
CA TYR A 232 14.97 -5.64 6.94
C TYR A 232 14.98 -4.99 8.31
N PRO A 233 14.08 -5.42 9.22
CA PRO A 233 13.98 -4.82 10.53
C PRO A 233 15.30 -4.88 11.33
N PRO A 234 15.82 -3.74 11.80
CA PRO A 234 16.95 -3.71 12.71
C PRO A 234 16.60 -4.40 14.03
N GLN A 235 17.59 -5.02 14.68
CA GLN A 235 17.39 -5.83 15.88
C GLN A 235 16.74 -5.03 17.03
N ASP A 236 17.09 -3.77 17.17
CA ASP A 236 16.55 -2.87 18.21
C ASP A 236 15.10 -2.43 17.94
N LYS A 237 14.58 -2.64 16.72
CA LYS A 237 13.21 -2.29 16.32
C LYS A 237 12.23 -3.48 16.41
N ILE A 238 12.73 -4.72 16.50
CA ILE A 238 11.90 -5.94 16.45
C ILE A 238 10.81 -5.94 17.51
N GLY A 239 11.13 -5.48 18.74
CA GLY A 239 10.16 -5.42 19.83
C GLY A 239 8.98 -4.45 19.63
N ARG A 240 9.04 -3.60 18.60
CA ARG A 240 7.96 -2.67 18.21
C ARG A 240 7.11 -3.19 17.05
N ILE A 241 7.43 -4.34 16.45
CA ILE A 241 6.71 -4.87 15.29
C ILE A 241 5.48 -5.63 15.75
N ALA A 242 4.32 -5.28 15.17
CA ALA A 242 3.07 -5.97 15.44
C ALA A 242 3.09 -7.40 14.88
N MET A 243 2.59 -8.35 15.67
CA MET A 243 2.44 -9.75 15.28
C MET A 243 1.25 -9.94 14.35
N VAL A 244 1.40 -10.85 13.38
CA VAL A 244 0.34 -11.18 12.44
C VAL A 244 -0.57 -12.26 13.02
N TYR A 245 -1.87 -12.05 12.91
CA TYR A 245 -2.92 -12.95 13.39
C TYR A 245 -3.79 -13.45 12.24
N ALA A 246 -4.52 -14.53 12.47
CA ALA A 246 -5.53 -15.08 11.58
C ALA A 246 -6.76 -15.53 12.39
N GLY A 247 -7.91 -15.55 11.75
CA GLY A 247 -9.13 -16.12 12.34
C GLY A 247 -9.11 -17.64 12.27
N LYS A 248 -9.36 -18.31 13.40
CA LYS A 248 -9.56 -19.77 13.46
C LYS A 248 -10.63 -20.10 14.49
N ASP A 249 -11.66 -20.81 14.07
CA ASP A 249 -12.77 -21.26 14.94
C ASP A 249 -13.39 -20.09 15.76
N GLY A 250 -13.55 -18.92 15.13
CA GLY A 250 -14.11 -17.71 15.75
C GLY A 250 -13.17 -16.98 16.73
N LYS A 251 -11.89 -17.37 16.79
CA LYS A 251 -10.86 -16.75 17.64
C LYS A 251 -9.71 -16.24 16.80
N LEU A 252 -9.01 -15.23 17.31
CA LEU A 252 -7.70 -14.83 16.77
C LEU A 252 -6.62 -15.78 17.28
N VAL A 253 -5.81 -16.27 16.36
CA VAL A 253 -4.60 -17.05 16.64
C VAL A 253 -3.43 -16.44 15.87
N ARG A 254 -2.18 -16.67 16.30
CA ARG A 254 -1.02 -16.28 15.49
C ARG A 254 -1.12 -16.88 14.10
N ALA A 255 -0.79 -16.08 13.09
CA ALA A 255 -0.77 -16.55 11.72
C ALA A 255 0.21 -17.71 11.55
N PRO A 256 -0.07 -18.67 10.64
CA PRO A 256 0.80 -19.81 10.42
C PRO A 256 2.18 -19.37 9.91
N ALA A 257 3.22 -20.17 10.21
CA ALA A 257 4.60 -19.90 9.81
C ALA A 257 4.86 -19.95 8.29
N SER A 258 3.87 -20.42 7.51
CA SER A 258 3.95 -20.53 6.05
C SER A 258 2.90 -19.66 5.36
N ILE A 259 2.96 -18.36 5.56
CA ILE A 259 2.15 -17.39 4.82
C ILE A 259 3.02 -16.60 3.82
N LEU A 260 2.38 -15.78 3.00
CA LEU A 260 3.08 -14.90 2.07
C LEU A 260 4.17 -14.09 2.83
N GLY A 261 5.40 -14.21 2.37
CA GLY A 261 6.53 -13.55 3.03
C GLY A 261 7.30 -14.42 4.03
N GLY A 262 6.92 -15.69 4.21
CA GLY A 262 7.53 -16.61 5.15
C GLY A 262 6.91 -16.55 6.55
N ASP A 263 7.65 -16.97 7.58
CA ASP A 263 7.20 -16.94 8.96
C ASP A 263 7.12 -15.49 9.49
N PRO A 264 5.90 -14.94 9.76
CA PRO A 264 5.77 -13.57 10.23
C PRO A 264 6.45 -13.33 11.58
N ALA A 265 6.58 -14.35 12.42
CA ALA A 265 7.25 -14.23 13.72
C ALA A 265 8.77 -14.01 13.59
N LYS A 266 9.34 -14.30 12.43
CA LYS A 266 10.76 -14.04 12.14
C LYS A 266 11.02 -12.62 11.64
N HIS A 267 9.98 -11.84 11.33
CA HIS A 267 10.10 -10.47 10.84
C HIS A 267 11.14 -10.34 9.71
N ARG A 268 11.18 -11.33 8.80
CA ARG A 268 12.13 -11.41 7.69
C ARG A 268 13.61 -11.42 8.11
N GLN A 269 13.92 -11.82 9.35
CA GLN A 269 15.30 -11.96 9.80
C GLN A 269 16.07 -12.97 8.95
N GLY A 270 17.26 -12.56 8.46
CA GLY A 270 18.09 -13.37 7.57
C GLY A 270 17.63 -13.42 6.12
N SER A 271 16.59 -12.67 5.73
CA SER A 271 16.20 -12.52 4.33
C SER A 271 17.20 -11.64 3.58
N VAL A 272 17.46 -12.02 2.32
CA VAL A 272 18.24 -11.24 1.35
C VAL A 272 17.39 -10.75 0.17
N PHE A 273 16.09 -11.07 0.18
CA PHE A 273 15.13 -10.66 -0.84
C PHE A 273 14.37 -9.41 -0.35
N PRO A 274 14.55 -8.24 -0.96
CA PRO A 274 13.90 -7.01 -0.49
C PRO A 274 12.39 -7.00 -0.68
N ALA A 275 11.88 -7.79 -1.61
CA ALA A 275 10.47 -7.89 -1.97
C ALA A 275 9.85 -6.53 -2.36
N PRO A 276 10.21 -5.98 -3.52
CA PRO A 276 9.72 -4.70 -4.01
C PRO A 276 8.20 -4.53 -4.02
N GLY A 277 7.46 -5.63 -4.11
CA GLY A 277 6.00 -5.64 -4.11
C GLY A 277 5.35 -5.64 -2.72
N TRP A 278 6.09 -5.97 -1.61
CA TRP A 278 5.44 -6.23 -0.31
C TRP A 278 6.38 -6.24 0.90
N GLY A 279 7.67 -5.90 0.75
CA GLY A 279 8.69 -6.13 1.76
C GLY A 279 8.87 -5.03 2.80
N LEU A 280 8.24 -3.87 2.65
CA LEU A 280 8.45 -2.73 3.52
C LEU A 280 7.72 -2.89 4.86
N TYR A 281 8.41 -2.52 5.93
CA TYR A 281 7.86 -2.26 7.24
C TYR A 281 7.78 -0.75 7.46
N SER A 282 6.75 -0.26 8.15
CA SER A 282 6.58 1.16 8.40
C SER A 282 5.65 1.42 9.59
N THR A 283 5.56 2.68 10.01
CA THR A 283 4.58 3.19 10.96
C THR A 283 3.54 4.08 10.27
N ALA A 284 2.45 4.40 10.94
CA ALA A 284 1.44 5.32 10.39
C ALA A 284 2.02 6.73 10.15
N GLU A 285 2.87 7.21 11.04
CA GLU A 285 3.51 8.54 10.92
C GLU A 285 4.49 8.59 9.74
N ASP A 286 5.34 7.58 9.57
CA ASP A 286 6.25 7.50 8.43
C ASP A 286 5.48 7.46 7.09
N LEU A 287 4.42 6.65 7.01
CA LEU A 287 3.56 6.60 5.83
C LEU A 287 2.92 7.96 5.51
N LEU A 288 2.53 8.70 6.55
CA LEU A 288 1.97 10.05 6.37
C LEU A 288 2.96 10.98 5.65
N HIS A 289 4.26 10.89 5.90
CA HIS A 289 5.27 11.70 5.21
C HIS A 289 5.25 11.43 3.70
N PHE A 290 5.27 10.16 3.28
CA PHE A 290 5.18 9.79 1.87
C PHE A 290 3.85 10.21 1.25
N TYR A 291 2.75 10.03 1.96
CA TYR A 291 1.42 10.38 1.46
C TYR A 291 1.23 11.90 1.35
N ARG A 292 1.79 12.69 2.27
CA ARG A 292 1.83 14.15 2.14
C ARG A 292 2.66 14.60 0.94
N MET A 293 3.79 13.94 0.66
CA MET A 293 4.57 14.19 -0.55
C MET A 293 3.73 13.94 -1.80
N MET A 294 2.98 12.85 -1.84
CA MET A 294 2.10 12.54 -2.97
C MET A 294 0.94 13.53 -3.10
N LEU A 295 0.24 13.85 -2.00
CA LEU A 295 -0.83 14.85 -1.96
C LEU A 295 -0.32 16.25 -2.35
N GLY A 296 0.89 16.58 -1.93
CA GLY A 296 1.61 17.83 -2.28
C GLY A 296 2.17 17.85 -3.71
N ASN A 297 1.69 16.98 -4.61
CA ASN A 297 2.16 16.89 -6.00
C ASN A 297 3.68 16.71 -6.12
N GLY A 298 4.25 15.87 -5.28
CA GLY A 298 5.67 15.53 -5.27
C GLY A 298 6.55 16.44 -4.42
N VAL A 299 5.94 17.37 -3.66
CA VAL A 299 6.65 18.29 -2.77
C VAL A 299 6.32 17.96 -1.31
N TYR A 300 7.32 17.89 -0.46
CA TYR A 300 7.18 17.75 0.98
C TYR A 300 8.22 18.61 1.69
N GLU A 301 7.82 19.37 2.71
CA GLU A 301 8.66 20.30 3.48
C GLU A 301 9.54 21.23 2.60
N GLY A 302 8.99 21.70 1.48
CA GLY A 302 9.66 22.60 0.54
C GLY A 302 10.65 21.91 -0.41
N HIS A 303 10.86 20.59 -0.29
CA HIS A 303 11.70 19.81 -1.20
C HIS A 303 10.85 19.08 -2.23
N ARG A 304 11.28 19.09 -3.49
CA ARG A 304 10.65 18.35 -4.57
C ARG A 304 11.32 16.98 -4.74
N TYR A 305 10.54 15.92 -4.55
CA TYR A 305 10.95 14.52 -4.73
C TYR A 305 10.53 13.98 -6.10
N LEU A 306 9.35 14.39 -6.57
CA LEU A 306 8.80 14.06 -7.89
C LEU A 306 8.26 15.33 -8.55
N SER A 307 8.13 15.33 -9.86
CA SER A 307 7.41 16.39 -10.55
C SER A 307 5.90 16.22 -10.39
N PRO A 308 5.10 17.31 -10.44
CA PRO A 308 3.64 17.21 -10.49
C PRO A 308 3.15 16.33 -11.65
N PHE A 309 3.89 16.29 -12.77
CA PHE A 309 3.58 15.43 -13.91
C PHE A 309 3.71 13.95 -13.56
N SER A 310 4.78 13.54 -12.87
CA SER A 310 4.98 12.16 -12.43
C SER A 310 3.92 11.73 -11.43
N VAL A 311 3.60 12.56 -10.44
CA VAL A 311 2.53 12.28 -9.48
C VAL A 311 1.20 12.13 -10.21
N HIS A 312 0.88 13.02 -11.14
CA HIS A 312 -0.34 12.93 -11.94
C HIS A 312 -0.40 11.62 -12.76
N LEU A 313 0.70 11.21 -13.40
CA LEU A 313 0.74 9.93 -14.10
C LEU A 313 0.53 8.73 -13.16
N MET A 314 1.11 8.77 -11.97
CA MET A 314 0.99 7.69 -10.99
C MET A 314 -0.43 7.53 -10.47
N THR A 315 -1.13 8.63 -10.23
CA THR A 315 -2.40 8.67 -9.50
C THR A 315 -3.64 8.82 -10.39
N LYS A 316 -3.48 8.79 -11.71
CA LYS A 316 -4.59 8.82 -12.67
C LYS A 316 -4.78 7.46 -13.32
N ARG A 317 -6.02 7.22 -13.70
CA ARG A 317 -6.44 6.04 -14.44
C ARG A 317 -5.55 5.76 -15.66
N GLN A 318 -4.92 4.60 -15.70
CA GLN A 318 -4.01 4.15 -16.75
C GLN A 318 -4.55 2.98 -17.57
N THR A 319 -5.62 2.32 -17.12
CA THR A 319 -6.15 1.06 -17.66
C THR A 319 -7.45 1.25 -18.47
N THR A 320 -7.60 2.42 -19.10
CA THR A 320 -8.79 2.76 -19.89
C THR A 320 -9.09 1.70 -20.98
N GLY A 321 -10.32 1.23 -21.02
CA GLY A 321 -10.77 0.21 -22.00
C GLY A 321 -10.51 -1.23 -21.57
N ILE A 322 -9.86 -1.46 -20.43
CA ILE A 322 -9.66 -2.78 -19.80
C ILE A 322 -10.70 -2.93 -18.69
N LEU A 323 -11.41 -4.05 -18.65
CA LEU A 323 -12.37 -4.37 -17.59
C LEU A 323 -12.42 -5.89 -17.40
N PRO A 324 -12.53 -6.38 -16.14
CA PRO A 324 -12.49 -5.61 -14.88
C PRO A 324 -11.08 -5.14 -14.54
N VAL A 325 -10.97 -4.08 -13.72
CA VAL A 325 -9.72 -3.55 -13.18
C VAL A 325 -9.87 -3.35 -11.68
N GLY A 326 -8.79 -3.58 -10.95
CA GLY A 326 -8.78 -3.48 -9.49
C GLY A 326 -9.41 -4.67 -8.79
N TRP A 327 -9.35 -4.64 -7.46
CA TRP A 327 -9.93 -5.67 -6.60
C TRP A 327 -11.42 -5.46 -6.35
N MET A 328 -11.87 -4.23 -6.48
CA MET A 328 -13.20 -3.79 -6.10
C MET A 328 -13.91 -3.11 -7.26
N ARG A 329 -15.20 -3.32 -7.33
CA ARG A 329 -16.03 -2.60 -8.29
C ARG A 329 -15.91 -1.10 -8.05
N GLY A 330 -15.73 -0.33 -9.12
CA GLY A 330 -15.62 1.13 -9.05
C GLY A 330 -14.19 1.63 -8.82
N SER A 331 -13.21 0.76 -8.93
CA SER A 331 -11.80 1.16 -9.00
C SER A 331 -11.20 0.93 -10.39
N ASP A 332 -10.08 1.57 -10.63
CA ASP A 332 -9.20 1.46 -11.79
C ASP A 332 -7.75 1.49 -11.26
N TYR A 333 -6.77 1.42 -12.13
CA TYR A 333 -5.38 1.39 -11.71
C TYR A 333 -4.56 2.50 -12.37
N GLY A 334 -3.76 3.18 -11.54
CA GLY A 334 -2.70 4.09 -11.94
C GLY A 334 -1.36 3.35 -12.10
N LEU A 335 -0.25 3.99 -11.78
CA LEU A 335 1.06 3.34 -11.73
C LEU A 335 1.32 2.86 -10.29
N ALA A 336 0.96 1.61 -10.01
CA ALA A 336 0.98 0.96 -8.69
C ALA A 336 0.10 1.64 -7.62
N TRP A 337 -0.94 2.34 -8.03
CA TRP A 337 -1.97 2.91 -7.17
C TRP A 337 -3.35 2.44 -7.63
N GLU A 338 -4.18 2.03 -6.72
CA GLU A 338 -5.61 1.88 -6.98
C GLU A 338 -6.27 3.26 -6.99
N VAL A 339 -7.22 3.49 -7.92
CA VAL A 339 -7.86 4.80 -8.14
C VAL A 339 -9.36 4.61 -8.15
N VAL A 340 -10.08 5.34 -7.31
CA VAL A 340 -11.54 5.31 -7.25
C VAL A 340 -12.13 6.01 -8.46
N THR A 341 -13.01 5.31 -9.19
CA THR A 341 -13.70 5.82 -10.39
C THR A 341 -15.21 5.86 -10.23
N ASP A 342 -15.76 5.10 -9.27
CA ASP A 342 -17.18 5.07 -8.93
C ASP A 342 -17.34 4.98 -7.40
N PRO A 343 -17.87 6.03 -6.74
CA PRO A 343 -18.03 6.05 -5.28
C PRO A 343 -19.10 5.08 -4.77
N LEU A 344 -19.95 4.54 -5.66
CA LEU A 344 -20.96 3.51 -5.33
C LEU A 344 -20.39 2.09 -5.45
N GLY A 345 -19.10 1.94 -5.70
CA GLY A 345 -18.38 0.67 -5.67
C GLY A 345 -18.15 0.15 -4.25
N GLU A 346 -17.28 -0.85 -4.12
CA GLU A 346 -16.95 -1.47 -2.82
C GLU A 346 -16.11 -0.55 -1.92
N LEU A 347 -15.43 0.44 -2.51
CA LEU A 347 -14.78 1.56 -1.81
C LEU A 347 -15.77 2.70 -1.52
N ALA A 348 -16.99 2.36 -1.15
CA ALA A 348 -18.00 3.36 -0.78
C ALA A 348 -17.43 4.28 0.33
N GLY A 349 -17.71 5.59 0.21
CA GLY A 349 -17.18 6.61 1.10
C GLY A 349 -16.03 7.43 0.50
N HIS A 350 -15.30 6.90 -0.46
CA HIS A 350 -14.26 7.66 -1.15
C HIS A 350 -14.81 8.50 -2.31
N THR A 351 -14.24 9.67 -2.53
CA THR A 351 -14.58 10.50 -3.70
C THR A 351 -13.89 9.99 -4.97
N ILE A 352 -14.45 10.30 -6.14
CA ILE A 352 -13.81 9.97 -7.41
C ILE A 352 -12.45 10.64 -7.50
N GLY A 353 -11.42 9.87 -7.82
CA GLY A 353 -10.04 10.33 -7.90
C GLY A 353 -9.24 10.13 -6.61
N THR A 354 -9.86 9.66 -5.51
CA THR A 354 -9.12 9.10 -4.36
C THR A 354 -8.24 7.96 -4.85
N TYR A 355 -7.01 7.90 -4.36
CA TYR A 355 -6.08 6.85 -4.70
C TYR A 355 -5.39 6.31 -3.45
N GLY A 356 -5.01 5.05 -3.49
CA GLY A 356 -4.41 4.39 -2.34
C GLY A 356 -3.96 2.98 -2.65
N HIS A 357 -3.63 2.25 -1.62
CA HIS A 357 -3.33 0.83 -1.70
C HIS A 357 -3.59 0.13 -0.36
N GLY A 358 -4.14 -1.07 -0.43
CA GLY A 358 -4.22 -1.97 0.71
C GLY A 358 -3.04 -2.94 0.78
N GLY A 359 -2.83 -3.56 1.94
CA GLY A 359 -1.85 -4.61 2.17
C GLY A 359 -2.52 -5.92 2.59
N ALA A 360 -1.90 -7.05 2.23
CA ALA A 360 -2.44 -8.39 2.48
C ALA A 360 -2.67 -8.72 3.97
N PHE A 361 -2.11 -7.93 4.88
CA PHE A 361 -2.36 -8.06 6.32
C PHE A 361 -3.41 -7.06 6.84
N GLY A 362 -4.23 -6.49 5.94
CA GLY A 362 -5.33 -5.59 6.27
C GLY A 362 -4.90 -4.13 6.46
N THR A 363 -3.64 -3.79 6.21
CA THR A 363 -3.18 -2.40 6.21
C THR A 363 -3.80 -1.61 5.06
N GLN A 364 -4.13 -0.34 5.30
CA GLN A 364 -4.75 0.55 4.33
C GLN A 364 -4.13 1.94 4.39
N GLY A 365 -4.00 2.58 3.23
CA GLY A 365 -3.60 3.96 3.13
C GLY A 365 -4.18 4.61 1.88
N TRP A 366 -4.94 5.69 2.07
CA TRP A 366 -5.70 6.35 1.02
C TRP A 366 -5.51 7.86 1.07
N ILE A 367 -5.51 8.50 -0.09
CA ILE A 367 -5.37 9.94 -0.28
C ILE A 367 -6.55 10.42 -1.11
N ASP A 368 -7.37 11.30 -0.55
CA ASP A 368 -8.40 12.03 -1.29
C ASP A 368 -7.91 13.44 -1.61
N PRO A 369 -7.47 13.71 -2.84
CA PRO A 369 -6.97 15.03 -3.22
C PRO A 369 -8.06 16.09 -3.36
N ASN A 370 -9.34 15.70 -3.41
CA ASN A 370 -10.45 16.65 -3.48
C ASN A 370 -10.78 17.26 -2.13
N ASN A 371 -10.49 16.50 -1.07
CA ASN A 371 -10.79 16.87 0.30
C ASN A 371 -9.54 17.09 1.16
N ASP A 372 -8.34 17.12 0.56
CA ASP A 372 -7.06 17.25 1.28
C ASP A 372 -6.93 16.22 2.43
N LEU A 373 -7.44 15.01 2.21
CA LEU A 373 -7.60 13.99 3.25
C LEU A 373 -6.62 12.83 3.03
N ILE A 374 -5.98 12.39 4.11
CA ILE A 374 -5.20 11.15 4.17
C ILE A 374 -5.77 10.29 5.28
N SER A 375 -6.07 9.02 4.98
CA SER A 375 -6.54 8.04 5.95
C SER A 375 -5.64 6.79 5.95
N ILE A 376 -5.14 6.42 7.14
CA ILE A 376 -4.24 5.28 7.33
C ILE A 376 -4.80 4.39 8.43
N LEU A 377 -5.01 3.11 8.12
CA LEU A 377 -5.36 2.06 9.07
C LEU A 377 -4.30 0.98 9.02
N LEU A 378 -3.64 0.72 10.15
CA LEU A 378 -2.64 -0.34 10.26
C LEU A 378 -3.13 -1.42 11.23
N ILE A 379 -3.29 -2.61 10.72
CA ILE A 379 -3.61 -3.85 11.43
C ILE A 379 -2.72 -4.97 10.90
N GLN A 380 -2.69 -6.13 11.57
CA GLN A 380 -1.93 -7.30 11.13
C GLN A 380 -2.82 -8.54 11.21
N ARG A 381 -3.63 -8.74 10.17
CA ARG A 381 -4.50 -9.89 10.01
C ARG A 381 -4.35 -10.49 8.60
N SER A 382 -4.02 -11.78 8.51
CA SER A 382 -3.68 -12.46 7.25
C SER A 382 -4.86 -13.09 6.50
N ASP A 383 -6.10 -12.84 6.94
CA ASP A 383 -7.34 -13.26 6.27
C ASP A 383 -8.31 -12.08 6.13
N GLU A 384 -9.38 -12.25 5.34
CA GLU A 384 -10.34 -11.20 5.01
C GLU A 384 -11.27 -10.78 6.15
N GLY A 385 -11.08 -11.31 7.36
CA GLY A 385 -12.01 -11.10 8.48
C GLY A 385 -12.07 -9.67 9.01
N ALA A 386 -11.21 -8.75 8.56
CA ALA A 386 -11.20 -7.35 8.97
C ALA A 386 -11.89 -6.39 7.97
N GLN A 387 -12.42 -6.86 6.83
CA GLN A 387 -12.97 -5.99 5.77
C GLN A 387 -14.03 -5.01 6.29
N SER A 388 -14.92 -5.46 7.20
CA SER A 388 -15.94 -4.57 7.78
C SER A 388 -15.34 -3.45 8.65
N MET A 389 -14.21 -3.71 9.33
CA MET A 389 -13.49 -2.69 10.10
C MET A 389 -12.87 -1.66 9.17
N THR A 390 -12.22 -2.12 8.12
CA THR A 390 -11.62 -1.26 7.08
C THR A 390 -12.67 -0.32 6.49
N ASN A 391 -13.80 -0.86 6.03
CA ASN A 391 -14.87 -0.05 5.44
C ASN A 391 -15.44 0.98 6.42
N VAL A 392 -15.63 0.59 7.68
CA VAL A 392 -16.12 1.52 8.71
C VAL A 392 -15.13 2.64 8.98
N PHE A 393 -13.84 2.33 9.11
CA PHE A 393 -12.82 3.35 9.33
C PHE A 393 -12.76 4.35 8.16
N LEU A 394 -12.67 3.86 6.93
CA LEU A 394 -12.59 4.70 5.74
C LEU A 394 -13.83 5.57 5.58
N ASN A 395 -15.04 5.00 5.79
CA ASN A 395 -16.27 5.79 5.76
C ASN A 395 -16.32 6.88 6.84
N MET A 396 -15.83 6.60 8.06
CA MET A 396 -15.80 7.60 9.12
C MET A 396 -14.79 8.72 8.82
N ALA A 397 -13.63 8.38 8.28
CA ALA A 397 -12.63 9.36 7.87
C ALA A 397 -13.18 10.31 6.78
N GLU A 398 -13.79 9.78 5.73
CA GLU A 398 -14.41 10.58 4.66
C GLU A 398 -15.61 11.40 5.16
N SER A 399 -16.47 10.79 6.03
CA SER A 399 -17.63 11.46 6.59
C SER A 399 -17.29 12.58 7.57
N SER A 400 -16.03 12.66 8.00
CA SER A 400 -15.57 13.75 8.87
C SER A 400 -15.34 15.06 8.13
N ILE A 401 -15.34 15.06 6.80
CA ILE A 401 -15.20 16.30 6.01
C ILE A 401 -16.48 17.12 6.13
N SER A 402 -16.36 18.33 6.63
CA SER A 402 -17.47 19.25 6.94
C SER A 402 -17.44 20.50 6.06
N LYS A 403 -17.64 20.40 4.82
CA LYS A 403 -17.68 21.59 3.93
C LYS A 403 -18.95 22.38 4.06
#